data_7ef24e050312d9b9ceb8e87c4a001afc
#
_entry.id   7ef24e050312d9b9ceb8e87c4a001afc
#
_cell.length_a   1.000
_cell.length_b   1.000
_cell.length_c   1.000
_cell.angle_alpha   90.00
_cell.angle_beta   90.00
_cell.angle_gamma   90.00
#
_symmetry.space_group_name_H-M   'P 1'
#
loop_
_entity.id
_entity.type
_entity.pdbx_description
1 polymer ?
#
loop_
_entity_poly.entity_id
_entity_poly.type
_entity_poly.pdbx_seq_one_letter_code
_entity_poly.pdbx_strand_id
1 'polypeptide(L)'
;RSFDKKGVHFIGLVNVVNLKQGGLGSLGHEQLEWLEDDVKHLKASTPIVVYAHIPLWTVYPAWGWGTDDSAQALSYLKNFGSVTVLNGHIHQVMQKVEGNVTFHTAMSTAFPQPEPGKAEGPGPMKVPAEQLRSVLGITDVNYVGGRHALALVDSNLA
;
A
#
# COMPACT_ATOMS: atom_id res chain seq x y z
N ARG A 1 -9.16 -8.32 7.70
CA ARG A 1 -9.84 -9.37 6.92
C ARG A 1 -8.91 -9.98 5.89
N SER A 2 -8.91 -11.32 5.77
CA SER A 2 -8.12 -12.03 4.77
C SER A 2 -8.96 -13.03 3.98
N PHE A 3 -8.44 -13.48 2.87
CA PHE A 3 -8.99 -14.55 2.05
C PHE A 3 -7.92 -15.13 1.12
N ASP A 4 -8.14 -16.37 0.69
CA ASP A 4 -7.27 -17.05 -0.26
C ASP A 4 -7.92 -17.10 -1.65
N LYS A 5 -7.13 -16.84 -2.68
CA LYS A 5 -7.55 -17.02 -4.07
C LYS A 5 -6.39 -17.47 -4.95
N LYS A 6 -6.59 -18.58 -5.65
CA LYS A 6 -5.60 -19.14 -6.58
C LYS A 6 -4.20 -19.32 -5.99
N GLY A 7 -4.12 -19.69 -4.70
CA GLY A 7 -2.86 -19.91 -3.99
C GLY A 7 -2.16 -18.64 -3.49
N VAL A 8 -2.79 -17.47 -3.61
CA VAL A 8 -2.35 -16.20 -3.04
C VAL A 8 -3.19 -15.88 -1.81
N HIS A 9 -2.55 -15.46 -0.72
CA HIS A 9 -3.20 -14.99 0.49
C HIS A 9 -3.32 -13.48 0.48
N PHE A 10 -4.56 -12.97 0.52
CA PHE A 10 -4.88 -11.54 0.49
C PHE A 10 -5.24 -11.04 1.88
N ILE A 11 -4.64 -9.94 2.30
CA ILE A 11 -4.82 -9.33 3.63
C ILE A 11 -5.24 -7.88 3.48
N GLY A 12 -6.46 -7.54 3.89
CA GLY A 12 -6.93 -6.16 3.97
C GLY A 12 -6.74 -5.61 5.37
N LEU A 13 -5.95 -4.54 5.49
CA LEU A 13 -5.69 -3.83 6.73
C LEU A 13 -6.36 -2.45 6.73
N VAL A 14 -6.84 -2.03 7.89
CA VAL A 14 -7.48 -0.73 8.10
C VAL A 14 -6.55 0.14 8.95
N ASN A 15 -6.10 1.26 8.42
CA ASN A 15 -5.16 2.16 9.09
C ASN A 15 -5.60 3.64 9.10
N VAL A 16 -6.91 3.88 8.90
CA VAL A 16 -7.49 5.24 8.79
C VAL A 16 -8.44 5.61 9.93
N VAL A 17 -8.72 4.68 10.84
CA VAL A 17 -9.72 4.90 11.91
C VAL A 17 -9.10 5.66 13.09
N ASN A 18 -7.90 5.27 13.51
CA ASN A 18 -7.22 5.81 14.69
C ASN A 18 -5.93 6.53 14.26
N LEU A 19 -6.08 7.66 13.55
CA LEU A 19 -4.94 8.44 13.09
C LEU A 19 -4.12 8.96 14.27
N LYS A 20 -2.80 8.92 14.10
CA LYS A 20 -1.84 9.50 15.03
C LYS A 20 -1.61 10.98 14.74
N GLN A 21 -0.81 11.63 15.58
CA GLN A 21 -0.42 13.02 15.37
C GLN A 21 0.16 13.24 13.96
N GLY A 22 -0.24 14.30 13.31
CA GLY A 22 0.17 14.61 11.94
C GLY A 22 -0.58 13.83 10.86
N GLY A 23 -1.59 13.02 11.22
CA GLY A 23 -2.39 12.26 10.26
C GLY A 23 -1.80 10.91 9.86
N LEU A 24 -0.74 10.44 10.54
CA LEU A 24 -0.20 9.10 10.30
C LEU A 24 -1.24 8.02 10.58
N GLY A 25 -1.29 7.01 9.72
CA GLY A 25 -2.11 5.83 9.92
C GLY A 25 -1.69 5.00 11.12
N SER A 26 -2.59 4.21 11.65
CA SER A 26 -2.31 3.24 12.70
C SER A 26 -3.19 2.00 12.53
N LEU A 27 -2.59 0.83 12.65
CA LEU A 27 -3.29 -0.45 12.62
C LEU A 27 -3.90 -0.77 13.99
N GLY A 28 -3.17 -0.48 15.05
CA GLY A 28 -3.55 -0.77 16.42
C GLY A 28 -3.29 -2.21 16.84
N HIS A 29 -3.26 -2.41 18.17
CA HIS A 29 -2.84 -3.66 18.78
C HIS A 29 -3.69 -4.87 18.35
N GLU A 30 -5.01 -4.75 18.42
CA GLU A 30 -5.92 -5.85 18.06
C GLU A 30 -5.75 -6.32 16.61
N GLN A 31 -5.53 -5.38 15.68
CA GLN A 31 -5.33 -5.73 14.28
C GLN A 31 -3.95 -6.35 14.04
N LEU A 32 -2.93 -5.92 14.78
CA LEU A 32 -1.59 -6.49 14.73
C LEU A 32 -1.59 -7.92 15.26
N GLU A 33 -2.23 -8.20 16.39
CA GLU A 33 -2.41 -9.56 16.92
C GLU A 33 -3.17 -10.44 15.94
N TRP A 34 -4.27 -9.92 15.38
CA TRP A 34 -5.02 -10.64 14.36
C TRP A 34 -4.16 -10.97 13.13
N LEU A 35 -3.33 -10.03 12.66
CA LEU A 35 -2.44 -10.27 11.52
C LEU A 35 -1.41 -11.35 11.82
N GLU A 36 -0.79 -11.32 13.00
CA GLU A 36 0.14 -12.35 13.44
C GLU A 36 -0.51 -13.73 13.42
N ASP A 37 -1.71 -13.84 14.01
CA ASP A 37 -2.49 -15.07 14.04
C ASP A 37 -2.87 -15.58 12.66
N ASP A 38 -3.26 -14.68 11.76
CA ASP A 38 -3.69 -15.00 10.40
C ASP A 38 -2.55 -15.63 9.56
N VAL A 39 -1.33 -15.12 9.70
CA VAL A 39 -0.20 -15.57 8.88
C VAL A 39 0.65 -16.68 9.50
N LYS A 40 0.57 -16.91 10.81
CA LYS A 40 1.48 -17.84 11.52
C LYS A 40 1.42 -19.31 11.05
N HIS A 41 0.32 -19.71 10.44
CA HIS A 41 0.13 -21.07 9.94
C HIS A 41 0.37 -21.22 8.43
N LEU A 42 0.65 -20.13 7.73
CA LEU A 42 0.89 -20.15 6.30
C LEU A 42 2.30 -20.66 5.99
N LYS A 43 2.43 -21.33 4.85
CA LYS A 43 3.75 -21.75 4.35
C LYS A 43 4.55 -20.52 3.90
N ALA A 44 5.84 -20.51 4.17
CA ALA A 44 6.75 -19.44 3.72
C ALA A 44 6.73 -19.20 2.19
N SER A 45 6.38 -20.21 1.41
CA SER A 45 6.22 -20.12 -0.04
C SER A 45 4.89 -19.53 -0.50
N THR A 46 3.93 -19.29 0.41
CA THR A 46 2.64 -18.65 0.07
C THR A 46 2.88 -17.20 -0.33
N PRO A 47 2.52 -16.77 -1.55
CA PRO A 47 2.55 -15.35 -1.92
C PRO A 47 1.53 -14.57 -1.09
N ILE A 48 1.97 -13.44 -0.53
CA ILE A 48 1.13 -12.56 0.29
C ILE A 48 0.86 -11.26 -0.46
N VAL A 49 -0.38 -10.83 -0.48
CA VAL A 49 -0.77 -9.49 -0.94
C VAL A 49 -1.45 -8.76 0.20
N VAL A 50 -0.84 -7.66 0.63
CA VAL A 50 -1.42 -6.77 1.65
C VAL A 50 -1.93 -5.52 0.98
N TYR A 51 -3.13 -5.09 1.32
CA TYR A 51 -3.66 -3.80 0.89
C TYR A 51 -4.18 -2.99 2.08
N ALA A 52 -3.78 -1.73 2.12
CA ALA A 52 -4.21 -0.75 3.10
C ALA A 52 -4.28 0.63 2.44
N HIS A 53 -5.08 1.55 2.98
CA HIS A 53 -5.21 2.87 2.35
C HIS A 53 -3.92 3.68 2.45
N ILE A 54 -3.43 3.93 3.66
CA ILE A 54 -2.20 4.69 3.89
C ILE A 54 -0.99 3.77 3.71
N PRO A 55 0.12 4.24 3.08
CA PRO A 55 1.32 3.45 2.90
C PRO A 55 1.83 2.80 4.19
N LEU A 56 2.21 1.51 4.10
CA LEU A 56 2.82 0.77 5.21
C LEU A 56 4.33 1.04 5.35
N TRP A 57 4.84 2.09 4.75
CA TRP A 57 6.17 2.63 5.02
C TRP A 57 6.08 4.15 5.18
N THR A 58 7.10 4.73 5.79
CA THR A 58 7.16 6.17 5.98
C THR A 58 7.56 6.86 4.67
N VAL A 59 6.59 7.43 3.97
CA VAL A 59 6.82 8.21 2.74
C VAL A 59 7.15 9.66 3.09
N TYR A 60 6.22 10.34 3.79
CA TYR A 60 6.40 11.73 4.21
C TYR A 60 5.57 12.02 5.46
N PRO A 61 6.15 11.87 6.66
CA PRO A 61 5.41 11.98 7.93
C PRO A 61 4.75 13.34 8.16
N ALA A 62 5.39 14.43 7.65
CA ALA A 62 4.85 15.78 7.79
C ALA A 62 3.45 15.95 7.16
N TRP A 63 3.09 15.09 6.21
CA TRP A 63 1.76 15.08 5.57
C TRP A 63 0.91 13.88 5.96
N GLY A 64 1.30 13.13 6.99
CA GLY A 64 0.59 11.91 7.38
C GLY A 64 0.76 10.74 6.40
N TRP A 65 1.79 10.78 5.56
CA TRP A 65 2.04 9.76 4.54
C TRP A 65 2.90 8.63 5.08
N GLY A 66 2.28 7.76 5.84
CA GLY A 66 2.88 6.59 6.46
C GLY A 66 2.00 6.02 7.56
N THR A 67 2.34 4.84 8.03
CA THR A 67 1.64 4.13 9.11
C THR A 67 2.60 3.93 10.28
N ASP A 68 2.23 4.43 11.45
CA ASP A 68 3.08 4.53 12.65
C ASP A 68 3.62 3.17 13.13
N ASP A 69 2.74 2.18 13.16
CA ASP A 69 3.04 0.82 13.66
C ASP A 69 3.29 -0.22 12.54
N SER A 70 3.56 0.24 11.33
CA SER A 70 3.80 -0.63 10.17
C SER A 70 4.99 -1.57 10.32
N ALA A 71 6.03 -1.17 11.04
CA ALA A 71 7.21 -2.01 11.27
C ALA A 71 6.87 -3.32 11.96
N GLN A 72 5.94 -3.30 12.92
CA GLN A 72 5.47 -4.52 13.59
C GLN A 72 4.69 -5.42 12.62
N ALA A 73 3.75 -4.87 11.85
CA ALA A 73 3.02 -5.63 10.83
C ALA A 73 3.97 -6.30 9.83
N LEU A 74 4.95 -5.55 9.32
CA LEU A 74 5.94 -6.08 8.36
C LEU A 74 6.85 -7.15 8.97
N SER A 75 7.10 -7.09 10.28
CA SER A 75 7.90 -8.12 10.96
C SER A 75 7.26 -9.51 10.91
N TYR A 76 5.94 -9.61 10.91
CA TYR A 76 5.21 -10.87 10.77
C TYR A 76 5.30 -11.46 9.35
N LEU A 77 5.59 -10.61 8.37
CA LEU A 77 5.64 -10.99 6.95
C LEU A 77 7.06 -11.28 6.42
N LYS A 78 8.09 -11.02 7.19
CA LYS A 78 9.49 -11.11 6.74
C LYS A 78 9.96 -12.50 6.32
N ASN A 79 9.27 -13.56 6.77
CA ASN A 79 9.66 -14.96 6.49
C ASN A 79 9.02 -15.52 5.21
N PHE A 80 8.13 -14.76 4.56
CA PHE A 80 7.51 -15.17 3.29
C PHE A 80 8.41 -14.82 2.11
N GLY A 81 8.42 -15.67 1.09
CA GLY A 81 9.28 -15.48 -0.09
C GLY A 81 8.85 -14.31 -0.98
N SER A 82 7.57 -13.94 -0.96
CA SER A 82 7.03 -12.83 -1.75
C SER A 82 5.90 -12.13 -1.01
N VAL A 83 6.07 -10.85 -0.72
CA VAL A 83 5.05 -9.98 -0.13
C VAL A 83 4.90 -8.75 -1.00
N THR A 84 3.67 -8.48 -1.46
CA THR A 84 3.32 -7.26 -2.20
C THR A 84 2.39 -6.41 -1.35
N VAL A 85 2.77 -5.17 -1.10
CA VAL A 85 1.97 -4.19 -0.35
C VAL A 85 1.44 -3.13 -1.30
N LEU A 86 0.12 -3.01 -1.38
CA LEU A 86 -0.60 -2.09 -2.25
C LEU A 86 -1.25 -0.99 -1.42
N ASN A 87 -0.99 0.26 -1.77
CA ASN A 87 -1.53 1.42 -1.07
C ASN A 87 -2.05 2.49 -2.04
N GLY A 88 -2.90 3.35 -1.52
CA GLY A 88 -3.35 4.57 -2.17
C GLY A 88 -2.88 5.81 -1.41
N HIS A 89 -3.80 6.69 -1.02
CA HIS A 89 -3.64 7.84 -0.15
C HIS A 89 -2.82 9.00 -0.73
N ILE A 90 -1.66 8.73 -1.30
CA ILE A 90 -0.72 9.76 -1.78
C ILE A 90 -0.95 10.17 -3.24
N HIS A 91 -1.88 9.51 -3.93
CA HIS A 91 -2.35 9.80 -5.29
C HIS A 91 -1.24 9.87 -6.35
N GLN A 92 -0.15 9.14 -6.15
CA GLN A 92 0.95 9.04 -7.11
C GLN A 92 1.59 7.66 -7.03
N VAL A 93 2.23 7.23 -8.11
CA VAL A 93 2.94 5.96 -8.15
C VAL A 93 4.29 6.11 -7.46
N MET A 94 4.50 5.33 -6.43
CA MET A 94 5.81 5.13 -5.80
C MET A 94 6.05 3.64 -5.61
N GLN A 95 7.28 3.21 -5.84
CA GLN A 95 7.71 1.84 -5.59
C GLN A 95 8.89 1.82 -4.64
N LYS A 96 8.90 0.82 -3.77
CA LYS A 96 10.02 0.51 -2.88
C LYS A 96 10.15 -1.00 -2.78
N VAL A 97 11.37 -1.50 -2.83
CA VAL A 97 11.67 -2.91 -2.52
C VAL A 97 12.54 -2.96 -1.29
N GLU A 98 12.13 -3.73 -0.31
CA GLU A 98 12.88 -3.95 0.93
C GLU A 98 12.83 -5.43 1.30
N GLY A 99 13.94 -6.12 1.09
CA GLY A 99 14.01 -7.57 1.28
C GLY A 99 13.02 -8.31 0.40
N ASN A 100 12.12 -9.07 1.02
CA ASN A 100 11.07 -9.83 0.36
C ASN A 100 9.78 -9.02 0.07
N VAL A 101 9.74 -7.74 0.47
CA VAL A 101 8.55 -6.90 0.37
C VAL A 101 8.71 -5.89 -0.78
N THR A 102 7.73 -5.88 -1.66
CA THR A 102 7.54 -4.84 -2.69
C THR A 102 6.37 -3.96 -2.29
N PHE A 103 6.63 -2.67 -2.11
CA PHE A 103 5.61 -1.65 -1.86
C PHE A 103 5.26 -0.94 -3.16
N HIS A 104 3.97 -0.69 -3.38
CA HIS A 104 3.48 0.04 -4.54
C HIS A 104 2.28 0.90 -4.16
N THR A 105 2.32 2.19 -4.54
CA THR A 105 1.18 3.09 -4.45
C THR A 105 0.57 3.34 -5.82
N ALA A 106 -0.73 3.54 -5.87
CA ALA A 106 -1.46 3.84 -7.09
C ALA A 106 -1.75 5.33 -7.23
N MET A 107 -1.92 5.79 -8.47
CA MET A 107 -2.57 7.07 -8.74
C MET A 107 -4.00 7.07 -8.22
N SER A 108 -4.58 8.26 -8.05
CA SER A 108 -6.01 8.42 -7.78
C SER A 108 -6.82 8.45 -9.07
N THR A 109 -8.09 8.12 -8.97
CA THR A 109 -9.09 8.37 -10.04
C THR A 109 -9.83 9.68 -9.84
N ALA A 110 -9.52 10.47 -8.81
CA ALA A 110 -10.24 11.68 -8.42
C ALA A 110 -9.41 12.97 -8.62
N PHE A 111 -8.23 13.04 -8.06
CA PHE A 111 -7.34 14.21 -8.16
C PHE A 111 -5.89 13.83 -7.87
N PRO A 112 -4.90 14.55 -8.43
CA PRO A 112 -3.49 14.35 -8.09
C PRO A 112 -3.14 15.06 -6.78
N GLN A 113 -2.03 14.60 -6.16
CA GLN A 113 -1.36 15.28 -5.04
C GLN A 113 0.06 15.68 -5.44
N PRO A 114 0.63 16.72 -4.82
CA PRO A 114 2.00 17.14 -5.14
C PRO A 114 3.03 16.13 -4.64
N GLU A 115 4.21 16.15 -5.23
CA GLU A 115 5.35 15.41 -4.71
C GLU A 115 5.68 15.81 -3.27
N PRO A 116 6.20 14.90 -2.44
CA PRO A 116 6.59 15.19 -1.07
C PRO A 116 7.49 16.43 -0.97
N GLY A 117 7.08 17.40 -0.13
CA GLY A 117 7.86 18.61 0.11
C GLY A 117 7.87 19.65 -1.02
N LYS A 118 7.12 19.46 -2.11
CA LYS A 118 7.03 20.41 -3.23
C LYS A 118 5.89 21.42 -3.10
N ALA A 119 5.09 21.31 -2.05
CA ALA A 119 4.01 22.24 -1.73
C ALA A 119 3.92 22.43 -0.21
N GLU A 120 3.11 23.40 0.24
CA GLU A 120 2.87 23.65 1.67
C GLU A 120 2.09 22.51 2.36
N GLY A 121 1.35 21.71 1.58
CA GLY A 121 0.55 20.60 2.09
C GLY A 121 0.23 19.56 1.01
N PRO A 122 -0.43 18.45 1.39
CA PRO A 122 -0.66 17.31 0.50
C PRO A 122 -1.64 17.58 -0.65
N GLY A 123 -2.25 18.72 -0.73
CA GLY A 123 -3.19 19.04 -1.79
C GLY A 123 -4.67 18.94 -1.37
N PRO A 124 -5.59 18.83 -2.34
CA PRO A 124 -5.42 18.40 -3.74
C PRO A 124 -4.62 19.38 -4.61
N MET A 125 -3.85 18.82 -5.53
CA MET A 125 -3.15 19.63 -6.53
C MET A 125 -4.11 20.04 -7.65
N LYS A 126 -4.12 21.34 -7.98
CA LYS A 126 -4.92 21.85 -9.08
C LYS A 126 -4.17 21.69 -10.40
N VAL A 127 -4.83 21.12 -11.39
CA VAL A 127 -4.33 20.97 -12.76
C VAL A 127 -5.40 21.46 -13.74
N PRO A 128 -5.02 21.94 -14.94
CA PRO A 128 -5.98 22.24 -16.00
C PRO A 128 -6.86 21.03 -16.33
N ALA A 129 -8.16 21.26 -16.63
CA ALA A 129 -9.13 20.19 -16.86
C ALA A 129 -8.70 19.25 -18.00
N GLU A 130 -8.10 19.80 -19.04
CA GLU A 130 -7.59 19.05 -20.20
C GLU A 130 -6.40 18.13 -19.87
N GLN A 131 -5.70 18.38 -18.76
CA GLN A 131 -4.57 17.57 -18.29
C GLN A 131 -4.98 16.57 -17.20
N LEU A 132 -6.19 16.71 -16.63
CA LEU A 132 -6.58 15.93 -15.46
C LEU A 132 -6.48 14.43 -15.69
N ARG A 133 -6.93 13.92 -16.84
CA ARG A 133 -6.89 12.48 -17.14
C ARG A 133 -5.47 11.90 -17.22
N SER A 134 -4.48 12.70 -17.63
CA SER A 134 -3.09 12.25 -17.71
C SER A 134 -2.41 12.08 -16.34
N VAL A 135 -2.96 12.68 -15.29
CA VAL A 135 -2.43 12.59 -13.91
C VAL A 135 -3.31 11.74 -12.99
N LEU A 136 -4.36 11.16 -13.53
CA LEU A 136 -5.20 10.15 -12.86
C LEU A 136 -4.92 8.77 -13.45
N GLY A 137 -5.15 7.70 -12.68
CA GLY A 137 -4.85 6.37 -13.19
C GLY A 137 -5.34 5.23 -12.32
N ILE A 138 -5.03 4.05 -12.81
CA ILE A 138 -5.31 2.76 -12.18
C ILE A 138 -4.04 1.91 -12.18
N THR A 139 -3.99 0.93 -11.29
CA THR A 139 -2.94 -0.10 -11.25
C THR A 139 -3.57 -1.47 -11.45
N ASP A 140 -3.18 -2.16 -12.50
CA ASP A 140 -3.54 -3.57 -12.72
C ASP A 140 -2.55 -4.47 -11.98
N VAL A 141 -3.09 -5.44 -11.24
CA VAL A 141 -2.29 -6.41 -10.47
C VAL A 141 -2.48 -7.79 -11.09
N ASN A 142 -1.43 -8.32 -11.70
CA ASN A 142 -1.46 -9.58 -12.42
C ASN A 142 -0.66 -10.66 -11.68
N TYR A 143 -1.28 -11.81 -11.45
CA TYR A 143 -0.64 -12.99 -10.89
C TYR A 143 -0.63 -14.13 -11.91
N VAL A 144 0.56 -14.68 -12.14
CA VAL A 144 0.75 -15.87 -12.96
C VAL A 144 1.09 -17.03 -12.03
N GLY A 145 0.28 -18.09 -12.04
CA GLY A 145 0.47 -19.28 -11.21
C GLY A 145 1.88 -19.87 -11.40
N GLY A 146 2.52 -20.23 -10.29
CA GLY A 146 3.91 -20.72 -10.26
C GLY A 146 4.99 -19.65 -10.28
N ARG A 147 4.64 -18.38 -10.38
CA ARG A 147 5.55 -17.24 -10.17
C ARG A 147 5.26 -16.60 -8.81
N HIS A 148 6.32 -16.26 -8.07
CA HIS A 148 6.17 -15.68 -6.72
C HIS A 148 5.89 -14.17 -6.74
N ALA A 149 6.32 -13.46 -7.77
CA ALA A 149 6.12 -12.02 -7.89
C ALA A 149 4.87 -11.68 -8.70
N LEU A 150 4.15 -10.64 -8.24
CA LEU A 150 3.05 -10.02 -8.99
C LEU A 150 3.60 -9.03 -10.02
N ALA A 151 2.97 -8.99 -11.18
CA ALA A 151 3.20 -7.92 -12.15
C ALA A 151 2.23 -6.76 -11.86
N LEU A 152 2.76 -5.57 -11.67
CA LEU A 152 2.03 -4.32 -11.45
C LEU A 152 2.16 -3.46 -12.70
N VAL A 153 1.05 -3.00 -13.24
CA VAL A 153 1.01 -2.16 -14.45
C VAL A 153 0.19 -0.92 -14.15
N ASP A 154 0.82 0.23 -14.13
CA ASP A 154 0.18 1.52 -13.96
C ASP A 154 -0.22 2.10 -15.31
N SER A 155 -1.44 2.63 -15.38
CA SER A 155 -1.99 3.28 -16.57
C SER A 155 -2.69 4.57 -16.18
N ASN A 156 -2.45 5.65 -16.93
CA ASN A 156 -3.25 6.86 -16.78
C ASN A 156 -4.62 6.70 -17.46
N LEU A 157 -5.52 7.67 -17.25
CA LEU A 157 -6.88 7.68 -17.81
C LEU A 157 -6.96 8.44 -19.14
N ALA A 158 -5.83 8.92 -19.67
CA ALA A 158 -5.79 9.66 -20.94
C ALA A 158 -6.08 8.75 -22.14
#